data_6b2aae25f3c1f39213e717bbbba35d3b
#
_entry.id   6b2aae25f3c1f39213e717bbbba35d3b
#
_cell.length_a   1.000
_cell.length_b   1.000
_cell.length_c   1.000
_cell.angle_alpha   90.00
_cell.angle_beta   90.00
_cell.angle_gamma   90.00
#
_symmetry.space_group_name_H-M   'P 1'
#
loop_
_entity.id
_entity.type
_entity.pdbx_description
1 polymer ?
#
loop_
_entity_poly.entity_id
_entity_poly.type
_entity_poly.pdbx_seq_one_letter_code
_entity_poly.pdbx_strand_id
1 'polypeptide(L)'
;MSPETTLSALRDFCAERLGAELAARFVDLARPGFALTEAGPGEGTGHSRFGGRAMLEPGTPWPACEGFPLSLLAVLDTDALAPWLGGLLPAGTGLLNFFYLDSNSDQCDPASYEPAFKSGRDNTQVGRVIAARSVYALETNPPARSSVFEPVAWAASPGLAFPDAYDPAWDTLDLGPDVDDMARAMPDVYVEGLLTEWRQRPGVLDSEDIAFGRPQFPTGNAPLLPRGEDPNLHHHLLQLSEQDEWSIGGDGGWMHWSIPTEALRAGDFSQAIPTPDIW
;
A
#
# COMPACT_ATOMS: atom_id res chain seq x y z
N MET A 1 14.00 13.52 8.98
CA MET A 1 13.02 14.62 9.09
C MET A 1 11.79 14.05 9.79
N SER A 2 11.08 14.76 10.67
CA SER A 2 9.84 14.22 11.26
C SER A 2 8.64 14.42 10.32
N PRO A 3 7.55 13.66 10.49
CA PRO A 3 6.32 13.86 9.70
C PRO A 3 5.79 15.30 9.80
N GLU A 4 5.80 15.87 11.01
CA GLU A 4 5.32 17.23 11.24
C GLU A 4 6.17 18.28 10.51
N THR A 5 7.50 18.08 10.47
CA THR A 5 8.41 18.98 9.76
C THR A 5 8.15 18.94 8.26
N THR A 6 7.92 17.74 7.70
CA THR A 6 7.63 17.58 6.27
C THR A 6 6.26 18.14 5.92
N LEU A 7 5.24 17.87 6.75
CA LEU A 7 3.90 18.45 6.57
C LEU A 7 3.90 19.98 6.68
N SER A 8 4.69 20.55 7.61
CA SER A 8 4.84 22.01 7.70
C SER A 8 5.47 22.61 6.45
N ALA A 9 6.55 22.01 5.97
CA ALA A 9 7.22 22.46 4.74
C ALA A 9 6.30 22.35 3.52
N LEU A 10 5.50 21.28 3.43
CA LEU A 10 4.50 21.10 2.39
C LEU A 10 3.41 22.17 2.47
N ARG A 11 2.91 22.46 3.67
CA ARG A 11 1.87 23.48 3.88
C ARG A 11 2.35 24.86 3.45
N ASP A 12 3.57 25.25 3.86
CA ASP A 12 4.17 26.52 3.48
C ASP A 12 4.36 26.62 1.96
N PHE A 13 4.87 25.55 1.34
CA PHE A 13 5.06 25.45 -0.10
C PHE A 13 3.74 25.58 -0.87
N CYS A 14 2.68 24.92 -0.43
CA CYS A 14 1.35 24.99 -1.07
C CYS A 14 0.72 26.37 -0.84
N ALA A 15 0.88 26.97 0.35
CA ALA A 15 0.29 28.26 0.66
C ALA A 15 0.83 29.40 -0.22
N GLU A 16 2.12 29.36 -0.58
CA GLU A 16 2.72 30.32 -1.51
C GLU A 16 2.10 30.32 -2.90
N ARG A 17 1.49 29.19 -3.33
CA ARG A 17 0.97 28.97 -4.69
C ARG A 17 -0.56 28.96 -4.77
N LEU A 18 -1.20 28.39 -3.78
CA LEU A 18 -2.66 28.18 -3.76
C LEU A 18 -3.40 29.14 -2.81
N GLY A 19 -2.66 29.92 -2.00
CA GLY A 19 -3.22 30.63 -0.86
C GLY A 19 -3.49 29.68 0.33
N ALA A 20 -3.59 30.21 1.54
CA ALA A 20 -3.60 29.45 2.78
C ALA A 20 -4.80 28.50 2.92
N GLU A 21 -5.98 28.90 2.44
CA GLU A 21 -7.20 28.12 2.59
C GLU A 21 -7.20 26.87 1.69
N LEU A 22 -6.90 27.02 0.40
CA LEU A 22 -6.82 25.91 -0.53
C LEU A 22 -5.61 25.01 -0.22
N ALA A 23 -4.49 25.60 0.19
CA ALA A 23 -3.31 24.85 0.61
C ALA A 23 -3.62 23.89 1.78
N ALA A 24 -4.40 24.31 2.76
CA ALA A 24 -4.78 23.46 3.89
C ALA A 24 -5.57 22.23 3.39
N ARG A 25 -6.59 22.44 2.55
CA ARG A 25 -7.41 21.36 1.97
C ARG A 25 -6.58 20.41 1.11
N PHE A 26 -5.66 20.96 0.33
CA PHE A 26 -4.78 20.18 -0.53
C PHE A 26 -3.81 19.31 0.29
N VAL A 27 -3.21 19.87 1.34
CA VAL A 27 -2.28 19.13 2.23
C VAL A 27 -2.99 18.00 2.98
N ASP A 28 -4.29 18.13 3.25
CA ASP A 28 -5.09 17.08 3.89
C ASP A 28 -5.26 15.83 3.00
N LEU A 29 -5.00 15.94 1.69
CA LEU A 29 -4.98 14.79 0.79
C LEU A 29 -3.71 13.96 0.93
N ALA A 30 -2.60 14.56 1.38
CA ALA A 30 -1.33 13.87 1.53
C ALA A 30 -1.38 12.88 2.70
N ARG A 31 -0.78 11.71 2.51
CA ARG A 31 -0.67 10.69 3.56
C ARG A 31 0.79 10.29 3.79
N PRO A 32 1.19 10.09 5.06
CA PRO A 32 2.51 9.57 5.38
C PRO A 32 2.63 8.11 4.96
N GLY A 33 3.80 7.75 4.43
CA GLY A 33 4.11 6.39 4.02
C GLY A 33 5.61 6.23 3.81
N PHE A 34 6.00 5.17 3.11
CA PHE A 34 7.39 4.82 2.85
C PHE A 34 7.57 4.36 1.41
N ALA A 35 8.60 4.89 0.76
CA ALA A 35 9.17 4.28 -0.43
C ALA A 35 9.99 3.07 0.00
N LEU A 36 9.76 1.92 -0.62
CA LEU A 36 10.50 0.69 -0.37
C LEU A 36 11.49 0.48 -1.52
N THR A 37 12.74 0.28 -1.20
CA THR A 37 13.80 0.00 -2.16
C THR A 37 14.66 -1.16 -1.66
N GLU A 38 15.32 -1.88 -2.56
CA GLU A 38 16.27 -2.90 -2.16
C GLU A 38 17.35 -2.29 -1.25
N ALA A 39 17.57 -2.91 -0.12
CA ALA A 39 18.53 -2.45 0.88
C ALA A 39 19.94 -2.94 0.57
N GLY A 40 20.91 -2.05 0.71
CA GLY A 40 22.31 -2.46 0.80
C GLY A 40 22.60 -3.31 2.03
N PRO A 41 23.78 -3.96 2.11
CA PRO A 41 24.16 -4.79 3.24
C PRO A 41 24.09 -4.00 4.58
N GLY A 42 23.20 -4.43 5.47
CA GLY A 42 23.00 -3.79 6.78
C GLY A 42 22.14 -2.52 6.80
N GLU A 43 21.53 -2.14 5.67
CA GLU A 43 20.68 -0.96 5.53
C GLU A 43 19.16 -1.28 5.60
N GLY A 44 18.81 -2.56 5.77
CA GLY A 44 17.42 -3.01 5.85
C GLY A 44 16.66 -2.39 7.03
N THR A 45 15.40 -2.09 6.82
CA THR A 45 14.49 -1.53 7.83
C THR A 45 13.81 -2.65 8.61
N GLY A 46 14.39 -3.03 9.74
CA GLY A 46 13.90 -4.12 10.58
C GLY A 46 13.82 -5.44 9.80
N HIS A 47 12.66 -6.09 9.86
CA HIS A 47 12.36 -7.31 9.11
C HIS A 47 11.65 -7.07 7.77
N SER A 48 11.57 -5.82 7.32
CA SER A 48 10.86 -5.46 6.09
C SER A 48 11.58 -6.04 4.87
N ARG A 49 10.86 -6.79 4.03
CA ARG A 49 11.40 -7.44 2.85
C ARG A 49 10.34 -7.93 1.88
N PHE A 50 10.71 -8.12 0.62
CA PHE A 50 10.04 -9.00 -0.32
C PHE A 50 10.44 -10.46 -0.05
N GLY A 51 9.53 -11.41 -0.29
CA GLY A 51 9.82 -12.84 -0.26
C GLY A 51 10.29 -13.40 1.08
N GLY A 52 11.00 -14.52 0.99
CA GLY A 52 11.52 -15.24 2.13
C GLY A 52 10.48 -16.09 2.87
N ARG A 53 10.66 -16.26 4.18
CA ARG A 53 9.76 -17.01 5.04
C ARG A 53 8.84 -16.07 5.80
N ALA A 54 7.59 -16.51 6.01
CA ALA A 54 6.65 -15.74 6.83
C ALA A 54 7.09 -15.66 8.28
N MET A 55 6.82 -14.53 8.91
CA MET A 55 7.06 -14.27 10.32
C MET A 55 5.74 -14.38 11.09
N LEU A 56 5.42 -15.57 11.59
CA LEU A 56 4.12 -15.86 12.20
C LEU A 56 4.27 -16.20 13.69
N GLU A 57 3.21 -15.94 14.45
CA GLU A 57 3.13 -16.43 15.83
C GLU A 57 2.92 -17.96 15.84
N PRO A 58 3.45 -18.68 16.83
CA PRO A 58 3.26 -20.13 16.95
C PRO A 58 1.78 -20.53 16.90
N GLY A 59 1.46 -21.49 16.06
CA GLY A 59 0.09 -21.98 15.91
C GLY A 59 -0.79 -21.20 14.94
N THR A 60 -0.29 -20.12 14.35
CA THR A 60 -1.00 -19.40 13.28
C THR A 60 -1.10 -20.31 12.05
N PRO A 61 -2.31 -20.61 11.54
CA PRO A 61 -2.46 -21.40 10.34
C PRO A 61 -1.96 -20.67 9.12
N TRP A 62 -1.30 -21.38 8.19
CA TRP A 62 -0.92 -20.83 6.90
C TRP A 62 -2.17 -20.54 6.06
N PRO A 63 -2.30 -19.35 5.43
CA PRO A 63 -3.49 -19.01 4.68
C PRO A 63 -3.58 -19.80 3.38
N ALA A 64 -4.82 -20.13 2.98
CA ALA A 64 -5.11 -20.88 1.77
C ALA A 64 -6.38 -20.37 1.10
N CYS A 65 -6.44 -20.49 -0.24
CA CYS A 65 -7.62 -20.27 -1.06
C CYS A 65 -8.06 -21.61 -1.64
N GLU A 66 -9.29 -22.03 -1.38
CA GLU A 66 -9.84 -23.33 -1.86
C GLU A 66 -8.93 -24.53 -1.56
N GLY A 67 -8.21 -24.49 -0.43
CA GLY A 67 -7.25 -25.53 -0.03
C GLY A 67 -5.88 -25.43 -0.72
N PHE A 68 -5.66 -24.42 -1.56
CA PHE A 68 -4.35 -24.11 -2.13
C PHE A 68 -3.64 -23.10 -1.24
N PRO A 69 -2.40 -23.34 -0.76
CA PRO A 69 -1.70 -22.43 0.11
C PRO A 69 -1.32 -21.14 -0.64
N LEU A 70 -1.53 -19.99 -0.02
CA LEU A 70 -1.07 -18.71 -0.55
C LEU A 70 0.46 -18.62 -0.44
N SER A 71 1.06 -17.80 -1.30
CA SER A 71 2.49 -17.50 -1.27
C SER A 71 2.74 -16.20 -0.50
N LEU A 72 3.81 -16.17 0.31
CA LEU A 72 4.23 -14.93 0.95
C LEU A 72 4.90 -14.04 -0.08
N LEU A 73 4.40 -12.81 -0.23
CA LEU A 73 5.04 -11.80 -1.06
C LEU A 73 5.90 -10.85 -0.26
N ALA A 74 5.44 -10.43 0.93
CA ALA A 74 6.15 -9.42 1.70
C ALA A 74 5.96 -9.55 3.20
N VAL A 75 6.94 -9.03 3.94
CA VAL A 75 6.85 -8.74 5.37
C VAL A 75 7.16 -7.27 5.59
N LEU A 76 6.31 -6.55 6.33
CA LEU A 76 6.59 -5.19 6.80
C LEU A 76 6.78 -5.19 8.32
N ASP A 77 7.88 -4.63 8.78
CA ASP A 77 8.16 -4.40 10.19
C ASP A 77 7.55 -3.07 10.64
N THR A 78 6.31 -3.11 11.12
CA THR A 78 5.60 -1.90 11.51
C THR A 78 6.15 -1.26 12.77
N ASP A 79 6.86 -2.00 13.63
CA ASP A 79 7.53 -1.44 14.80
C ASP A 79 8.69 -0.52 14.38
N ALA A 80 9.43 -0.90 13.32
CA ALA A 80 10.47 -0.07 12.72
C ALA A 80 9.91 1.16 11.98
N LEU A 81 8.69 1.06 11.42
CA LEU A 81 8.03 2.13 10.68
C LEU A 81 7.20 3.08 11.58
N ALA A 82 6.81 2.64 12.77
CA ALA A 82 5.90 3.36 13.68
C ALA A 82 6.26 4.83 13.97
N PRO A 83 7.56 5.22 14.11
CA PRO A 83 7.91 6.61 14.40
C PRO A 83 7.43 7.62 13.35
N TRP A 84 7.27 7.21 12.09
CA TRP A 84 6.78 8.06 11.00
C TRP A 84 5.25 8.04 10.86
N LEU A 85 4.60 6.93 11.24
CA LEU A 85 3.17 6.73 11.01
C LEU A 85 2.25 7.45 12.02
N GLY A 86 2.82 8.09 13.07
CA GLY A 86 2.08 8.98 13.95
C GLY A 86 0.87 8.36 14.68
N GLY A 87 0.93 7.06 14.99
CA GLY A 87 -0.17 6.35 15.66
C GLY A 87 -1.28 5.86 14.70
N LEU A 88 -1.03 5.82 13.40
CA LEU A 88 -1.94 5.22 12.41
C LEU A 88 -2.25 3.75 12.75
N LEU A 89 -1.25 3.02 13.23
CA LEU A 89 -1.37 1.61 13.61
C LEU A 89 -1.57 1.45 15.12
N PRO A 90 -2.32 0.43 15.55
CA PRO A 90 -2.36 0.04 16.95
C PRO A 90 -0.96 -0.28 17.49
N ALA A 91 -0.71 0.08 18.74
CA ALA A 91 0.55 -0.24 19.38
C ALA A 91 0.79 -1.75 19.43
N GLY A 92 1.99 -2.19 19.04
CA GLY A 92 2.37 -3.60 19.04
C GLY A 92 1.76 -4.41 17.89
N THR A 93 1.39 -3.78 16.79
CA THR A 93 1.00 -4.47 15.54
C THR A 93 2.08 -5.45 15.10
N GLY A 94 3.37 -5.07 15.22
CA GLY A 94 4.51 -5.93 14.93
C GLY A 94 4.77 -6.11 13.45
N LEU A 95 4.75 -7.34 12.96
CA LEU A 95 5.05 -7.69 11.58
C LEU A 95 3.77 -7.96 10.80
N LEU A 96 3.60 -7.32 9.65
CA LEU A 96 2.53 -7.64 8.70
C LEU A 96 3.08 -8.55 7.61
N ASN A 97 2.48 -9.72 7.47
CA ASN A 97 2.80 -10.70 6.43
C ASN A 97 1.75 -10.64 5.34
N PHE A 98 2.16 -10.34 4.11
CA PHE A 98 1.28 -10.19 2.94
C PHE A 98 1.35 -11.45 2.08
N PHE A 99 0.22 -12.10 1.94
CA PHE A 99 0.08 -13.32 1.16
C PHE A 99 -0.83 -13.10 -0.03
N TYR A 100 -0.51 -13.75 -1.13
CA TYR A 100 -1.35 -13.77 -2.33
C TYR A 100 -1.29 -15.12 -3.03
N LEU A 101 -2.32 -15.41 -3.83
CA LEU A 101 -2.37 -16.60 -4.68
C LEU A 101 -1.44 -16.40 -5.87
N ASP A 102 -0.33 -17.11 -5.89
CA ASP A 102 0.57 -17.10 -7.06
C ASP A 102 0.00 -17.97 -8.17
N SER A 103 -0.61 -17.33 -9.16
CA SER A 103 -1.21 -17.97 -10.32
C SER A 103 -0.18 -18.53 -11.32
N ASN A 104 1.06 -18.07 -11.24
CA ASN A 104 2.14 -18.51 -12.13
C ASN A 104 2.91 -19.70 -11.57
N SER A 105 2.58 -20.17 -10.35
CA SER A 105 3.14 -21.39 -9.83
C SER A 105 2.77 -22.56 -10.74
N ASP A 106 3.75 -23.35 -11.17
CA ASP A 106 3.55 -24.62 -11.91
C ASP A 106 2.64 -25.61 -11.16
N GLN A 107 2.43 -25.38 -9.89
CA GLN A 107 1.61 -26.19 -8.99
C GLN A 107 0.19 -25.64 -8.82
N CYS A 108 -0.08 -24.44 -9.35
CA CYS A 108 -1.40 -23.85 -9.30
C CYS A 108 -2.31 -24.48 -10.36
N ASP A 109 -3.33 -25.19 -9.91
CA ASP A 109 -4.40 -25.62 -10.81
C ASP A 109 -5.28 -24.41 -11.15
N PRO A 110 -5.35 -24.00 -12.44
CA PRO A 110 -6.22 -22.89 -12.85
C PRO A 110 -7.67 -23.04 -12.36
N ALA A 111 -8.18 -24.26 -12.24
CA ALA A 111 -9.52 -24.52 -11.72
C ALA A 111 -9.64 -24.16 -10.23
N SER A 112 -8.54 -24.16 -9.48
CA SER A 112 -8.55 -23.84 -8.06
C SER A 112 -8.65 -22.34 -7.79
N TYR A 113 -8.12 -21.48 -8.67
CA TYR A 113 -8.17 -20.04 -8.49
C TYR A 113 -9.18 -19.31 -9.40
N GLU A 114 -9.64 -19.96 -10.48
CA GLU A 114 -10.64 -19.36 -11.38
C GLU A 114 -11.90 -18.86 -10.65
N PRO A 115 -12.47 -19.57 -9.65
CA PRO A 115 -13.56 -19.04 -8.84
C PRO A 115 -13.18 -17.78 -8.08
N ALA A 116 -11.94 -17.71 -7.61
CA ALA A 116 -11.42 -16.58 -6.85
C ALA A 116 -11.29 -15.32 -7.71
N PHE A 117 -10.79 -15.45 -8.93
CA PHE A 117 -10.74 -14.33 -9.89
C PHE A 117 -12.11 -13.93 -10.44
N LYS A 118 -13.05 -14.87 -10.57
CA LYS A 118 -14.42 -14.61 -11.04
C LYS A 118 -15.31 -13.89 -10.02
N SER A 119 -15.01 -14.01 -8.73
CA SER A 119 -15.85 -13.43 -7.67
C SER A 119 -15.67 -11.89 -7.52
N GLY A 120 -14.82 -11.28 -8.33
CA GLY A 120 -14.66 -9.83 -8.36
C GLY A 120 -13.59 -9.28 -7.41
N ARG A 121 -13.49 -7.93 -7.38
CA ARG A 121 -12.42 -7.16 -6.75
C ARG A 121 -12.35 -7.29 -5.22
N ASP A 122 -13.42 -7.73 -4.57
CA ASP A 122 -13.53 -7.86 -3.11
C ASP A 122 -13.15 -9.26 -2.61
N ASN A 123 -12.41 -10.02 -3.41
CA ASN A 123 -12.09 -11.38 -3.05
C ASN A 123 -10.94 -11.49 -2.05
N THR A 124 -11.28 -11.40 -0.78
CA THR A 124 -10.34 -11.62 0.33
C THR A 124 -9.81 -13.06 0.40
N GLN A 125 -10.29 -13.97 -0.44
CA GLN A 125 -9.83 -15.37 -0.42
C GLN A 125 -8.49 -15.55 -1.14
N VAL A 126 -8.20 -14.74 -2.18
CA VAL A 126 -6.95 -14.83 -2.95
C VAL A 126 -5.76 -14.15 -2.28
N GLY A 127 -5.98 -13.37 -1.23
CA GLY A 127 -4.93 -12.74 -0.46
C GLY A 127 -5.26 -12.64 1.01
N ARG A 128 -4.24 -12.47 1.83
CA ARG A 128 -4.36 -12.31 3.28
C ARG A 128 -3.26 -11.41 3.80
N VAL A 129 -3.60 -10.63 4.83
CA VAL A 129 -2.61 -9.97 5.66
C VAL A 129 -2.71 -10.55 7.07
N ILE A 130 -1.59 -11.05 7.59
CA ILE A 130 -1.51 -11.64 8.92
C ILE A 130 -0.53 -10.84 9.75
N ALA A 131 -1.03 -10.24 10.83
CA ALA A 131 -0.19 -9.57 11.82
C ALA A 131 0.41 -10.59 12.80
N ALA A 132 1.66 -10.34 13.20
CA ALA A 132 2.34 -11.12 14.21
C ALA A 132 3.14 -10.17 15.12
N ARG A 133 2.93 -10.25 16.44
CA ARG A 133 3.70 -9.43 17.37
C ARG A 133 5.18 -9.80 17.30
N SER A 134 6.03 -8.81 17.08
CA SER A 134 7.47 -9.03 16.81
C SER A 134 8.16 -9.93 17.85
N VAL A 135 7.76 -9.81 19.12
CA VAL A 135 8.33 -10.61 20.23
C VAL A 135 7.95 -12.09 20.21
N TYR A 136 6.93 -12.48 19.42
CA TYR A 136 6.47 -13.86 19.31
C TYR A 136 6.60 -14.42 17.91
N ALA A 137 6.90 -13.58 16.92
CA ALA A 137 7.00 -13.98 15.53
C ALA A 137 8.22 -14.88 15.30
N LEU A 138 8.00 -15.98 14.61
CA LEU A 138 9.06 -16.93 14.24
C LEU A 138 8.98 -17.16 12.71
N GLU A 139 10.14 -17.38 12.11
CA GLU A 139 10.20 -17.83 10.73
C GLU A 139 9.44 -19.14 10.57
N THR A 140 8.44 -19.13 9.68
CA THR A 140 7.57 -20.27 9.39
C THR A 140 7.82 -20.74 7.97
N ASN A 141 8.12 -22.04 7.84
CA ASN A 141 8.32 -22.64 6.53
C ASN A 141 7.00 -22.69 5.74
N PRO A 142 7.03 -22.31 4.45
CA PRO A 142 5.87 -22.45 3.61
C PRO A 142 5.50 -23.94 3.43
N PRO A 143 4.21 -24.26 3.30
CA PRO A 143 3.77 -25.62 2.96
C PRO A 143 4.17 -25.96 1.52
N ALA A 144 4.19 -27.23 1.20
CA ALA A 144 4.31 -27.68 -0.18
C ALA A 144 3.25 -27.01 -1.07
N ARG A 145 3.57 -26.69 -2.31
CA ARG A 145 2.75 -25.99 -3.31
C ARG A 145 2.63 -24.46 -3.12
N SER A 146 3.19 -23.89 -2.06
CA SER A 146 3.37 -22.44 -1.96
C SER A 146 4.66 -22.04 -2.66
N SER A 147 4.65 -21.01 -3.47
CA SER A 147 5.86 -20.46 -4.05
C SER A 147 6.72 -19.82 -2.95
N VAL A 148 8.03 -19.90 -3.14
CA VAL A 148 9.03 -19.32 -2.23
C VAL A 148 9.91 -18.41 -3.07
N PHE A 149 9.81 -17.13 -2.82
CA PHE A 149 10.62 -16.10 -3.47
C PHE A 149 11.89 -15.86 -2.67
N GLU A 150 12.99 -15.53 -3.34
CA GLU A 150 14.22 -15.16 -2.65
C GLU A 150 14.00 -13.87 -1.82
N PRO A 151 14.52 -13.81 -0.60
CA PRO A 151 14.31 -12.66 0.25
C PRO A 151 15.14 -11.47 -0.21
N VAL A 152 14.47 -10.34 -0.48
CA VAL A 152 15.10 -9.04 -0.77
C VAL A 152 14.76 -8.09 0.37
N ALA A 153 15.76 -7.74 1.18
CA ALA A 153 15.57 -6.79 2.28
C ALA A 153 15.24 -5.39 1.75
N TRP A 154 14.34 -4.68 2.43
CA TRP A 154 13.96 -3.33 2.07
C TRP A 154 14.54 -2.27 3.00
N ALA A 155 15.05 -1.20 2.40
CA ALA A 155 15.23 0.10 3.03
C ALA A 155 13.92 0.90 2.84
N ALA A 156 13.32 1.32 3.94
CA ALA A 156 12.08 2.10 3.92
C ALA A 156 12.40 3.58 4.14
N SER A 157 12.19 4.39 3.12
CA SER A 157 12.43 5.84 3.15
C SER A 157 11.12 6.59 3.40
N PRO A 158 10.98 7.31 4.53
CA PRO A 158 9.73 7.97 4.88
C PRO A 158 9.45 9.20 4.02
N GLY A 159 8.18 9.40 3.68
CA GLY A 159 7.73 10.55 2.89
C GLY A 159 6.21 10.74 2.93
N LEU A 160 5.75 11.70 2.14
CA LEU A 160 4.34 11.99 1.92
C LEU A 160 3.96 11.60 0.49
N ALA A 161 2.86 10.90 0.35
CA ALA A 161 2.24 10.59 -0.94
C ALA A 161 0.98 11.43 -1.14
N PHE A 162 0.83 12.01 -2.33
CA PHE A 162 -0.42 12.57 -2.81
C PHE A 162 -1.21 11.53 -3.60
N PRO A 163 -2.53 11.75 -3.77
CA PRO A 163 -3.32 10.93 -4.64
C PRO A 163 -2.74 10.86 -6.06
N ASP A 164 -2.78 9.67 -6.67
CA ASP A 164 -2.58 9.49 -8.10
C ASP A 164 -3.75 10.10 -8.90
N ALA A 165 -3.58 10.34 -10.20
CA ALA A 165 -4.61 10.95 -11.05
C ALA A 165 -5.97 10.21 -11.01
N TYR A 166 -5.97 8.92 -10.73
CA TYR A 166 -7.17 8.09 -10.65
C TYR A 166 -7.68 7.86 -9.22
N ASP A 167 -7.01 8.42 -8.20
CA ASP A 167 -7.45 8.29 -6.80
C ASP A 167 -8.74 9.11 -6.57
N PRO A 168 -9.83 8.50 -6.08
CA PRO A 168 -11.07 9.20 -5.80
C PRO A 168 -10.96 10.27 -4.70
N ALA A 169 -9.83 10.36 -4.01
CA ALA A 169 -9.58 11.43 -3.06
C ALA A 169 -9.63 12.83 -3.70
N TRP A 170 -9.38 12.94 -4.99
CA TRP A 170 -9.53 14.21 -5.72
C TRP A 170 -10.96 14.73 -5.71
N ASP A 171 -11.96 13.86 -5.71
CA ASP A 171 -13.38 14.22 -5.66
C ASP A 171 -13.75 14.93 -4.34
N THR A 172 -12.91 14.79 -3.31
CA THR A 172 -13.12 15.44 -2.00
C THR A 172 -12.50 16.83 -1.91
N LEU A 173 -11.67 17.23 -2.91
CA LEU A 173 -11.00 18.52 -2.92
C LEU A 173 -11.94 19.63 -3.36
N ASP A 174 -12.41 20.44 -2.41
CA ASP A 174 -13.14 21.67 -2.71
C ASP A 174 -12.17 22.79 -3.08
N LEU A 175 -12.08 23.09 -4.37
CA LEU A 175 -11.24 24.17 -4.90
C LEU A 175 -11.81 25.59 -4.63
N GLY A 176 -13.03 25.69 -4.09
CA GLY A 176 -13.69 26.96 -3.82
C GLY A 176 -14.42 27.54 -5.03
N PRO A 177 -15.07 28.72 -4.86
CA PRO A 177 -15.95 29.30 -5.90
C PRO A 177 -15.19 29.95 -7.05
N ASP A 178 -13.92 30.34 -6.87
CA ASP A 178 -13.18 31.18 -7.82
C ASP A 178 -12.48 30.40 -8.94
N VAL A 179 -12.58 29.06 -8.93
CA VAL A 179 -12.02 28.22 -9.99
C VAL A 179 -13.06 27.89 -11.05
N ASP A 180 -12.61 27.70 -12.27
CA ASP A 180 -13.48 27.35 -13.40
C ASP A 180 -13.97 25.89 -13.33
N ASP A 181 -14.96 25.58 -14.19
CA ASP A 181 -15.58 24.25 -14.21
C ASP A 181 -14.61 23.14 -14.66
N MET A 182 -13.58 23.47 -15.46
CA MET A 182 -12.58 22.52 -15.90
C MET A 182 -11.69 22.11 -14.73
N ALA A 183 -11.20 23.08 -13.93
CA ALA A 183 -10.41 22.79 -12.73
C ALA A 183 -11.19 21.93 -11.74
N ARG A 184 -12.51 22.17 -11.59
CA ARG A 184 -13.37 21.34 -10.72
C ARG A 184 -13.56 19.93 -11.25
N ALA A 185 -13.59 19.75 -12.56
CA ALA A 185 -13.74 18.44 -13.18
C ALA A 185 -12.44 17.62 -13.18
N MET A 186 -11.28 18.30 -13.12
CA MET A 186 -9.96 17.69 -13.21
C MET A 186 -9.01 18.35 -12.19
N PRO A 187 -9.22 18.19 -10.88
CA PRO A 187 -8.44 18.87 -9.86
C PRO A 187 -6.98 18.41 -9.82
N ASP A 188 -6.69 17.17 -10.17
CA ASP A 188 -5.35 16.63 -10.35
C ASP A 188 -4.56 17.40 -11.41
N VAL A 189 -5.17 17.69 -12.56
CA VAL A 189 -4.58 18.49 -13.64
C VAL A 189 -4.34 19.94 -13.19
N TYR A 190 -5.30 20.50 -12.44
CA TYR A 190 -5.17 21.86 -11.91
C TYR A 190 -3.93 22.05 -11.01
N VAL A 191 -3.59 21.02 -10.23
CA VAL A 191 -2.46 21.03 -9.31
C VAL A 191 -1.20 20.33 -9.84
N GLU A 192 -1.21 19.81 -11.08
CA GLU A 192 -0.11 19.03 -11.65
C GLU A 192 1.23 19.76 -11.57
N GLY A 193 1.27 21.03 -11.92
CA GLY A 193 2.49 21.85 -11.84
C GLY A 193 3.05 21.95 -10.43
N LEU A 194 2.17 22.08 -9.42
CA LEU A 194 2.55 22.09 -8.02
C LEU A 194 3.07 20.73 -7.57
N LEU A 195 2.41 19.63 -7.95
CA LEU A 195 2.87 18.28 -7.65
C LEU A 195 4.23 17.99 -8.30
N THR A 196 4.42 18.39 -9.54
CA THR A 196 5.69 18.22 -10.26
C THR A 196 6.84 18.95 -9.55
N GLU A 197 6.64 20.16 -9.08
CA GLU A 197 7.64 20.89 -8.28
C GLU A 197 7.86 20.25 -6.90
N TRP A 198 6.78 19.75 -6.26
CA TRP A 198 6.89 19.09 -4.97
C TRP A 198 7.70 17.79 -5.06
N ARG A 199 7.49 16.97 -6.10
CA ARG A 199 8.25 15.73 -6.34
C ARG A 199 9.77 15.92 -6.39
N GLN A 200 10.25 17.13 -6.67
CA GLN A 200 11.68 17.46 -6.67
C GLN A 200 12.23 17.78 -5.27
N ARG A 201 11.39 17.72 -4.22
CA ARG A 201 11.77 18.07 -2.85
C ARG A 201 11.97 16.83 -1.97
N PRO A 202 12.81 16.92 -0.92
CA PRO A 202 12.94 15.85 0.05
C PRO A 202 11.61 15.54 0.77
N GLY A 203 11.35 14.26 1.02
CA GLY A 203 10.18 13.84 1.78
C GLY A 203 8.94 13.55 0.94
N VAL A 204 9.10 13.39 -0.37
CA VAL A 204 8.07 12.87 -1.27
C VAL A 204 8.25 11.37 -1.42
N LEU A 205 7.16 10.63 -1.48
CA LEU A 205 7.19 9.23 -1.91
C LEU A 205 7.20 9.19 -3.44
N ASP A 206 8.26 8.62 -3.99
CA ASP A 206 8.44 8.37 -5.41
C ASP A 206 9.10 6.99 -5.54
N SER A 207 8.28 5.94 -5.61
CA SER A 207 8.70 4.54 -5.71
C SER A 207 7.57 3.71 -6.28
N GLU A 208 7.92 2.63 -6.95
CA GLU A 208 6.96 1.62 -7.42
C GLU A 208 6.43 0.77 -6.25
N ASP A 209 7.26 0.52 -5.24
CA ASP A 209 6.86 -0.19 -4.03
C ASP A 209 6.66 0.81 -2.89
N ILE A 210 5.45 0.82 -2.33
CA ILE A 210 5.04 1.80 -1.31
C ILE A 210 4.37 1.07 -0.15
N ALA A 211 4.84 1.34 1.07
CA ALA A 211 4.13 0.96 2.29
C ALA A 211 3.38 2.17 2.86
N PHE A 212 2.09 2.00 3.14
CA PHE A 212 1.18 3.07 3.58
C PHE A 212 1.10 4.20 2.55
N GLY A 213 0.76 5.42 2.96
CA GLY A 213 0.64 6.55 2.02
C GLY A 213 -0.58 6.46 1.09
N ARG A 214 -0.41 6.98 -0.10
CA ARG A 214 -1.37 6.90 -1.20
C ARG A 214 -0.84 5.95 -2.27
N PRO A 215 -1.63 5.00 -2.76
CA PRO A 215 -1.23 4.13 -3.85
C PRO A 215 -1.19 4.88 -5.18
N GLN A 216 -0.52 4.29 -6.16
CA GLN A 216 -0.54 4.72 -7.55
C GLN A 216 -1.37 3.72 -8.37
N PHE A 217 -2.08 4.21 -9.39
CA PHE A 217 -2.98 3.40 -10.23
C PHE A 217 -2.63 3.58 -11.70
N PRO A 218 -1.60 2.91 -12.22
CA PRO A 218 -1.11 3.15 -13.58
C PRO A 218 -2.16 2.88 -14.66
N THR A 219 -3.13 2.00 -14.39
CA THR A 219 -4.18 1.71 -15.37
C THR A 219 -5.52 2.40 -15.05
N GLY A 220 -5.65 2.97 -13.86
CA GLY A 220 -6.91 3.52 -13.39
C GLY A 220 -8.01 2.47 -13.14
N ASN A 221 -7.65 1.19 -13.16
CA ASN A 221 -8.62 0.09 -13.08
C ASN A 221 -8.82 -0.47 -11.67
N ALA A 222 -8.05 -0.02 -10.70
CA ALA A 222 -8.10 -0.53 -9.34
C ALA A 222 -8.71 0.47 -8.35
N PRO A 223 -10.01 0.78 -8.40
CA PRO A 223 -10.63 1.49 -7.30
C PRO A 223 -10.55 0.58 -6.07
N LEU A 224 -9.78 1.00 -5.09
CA LEU A 224 -9.74 0.34 -3.77
C LEU A 224 -11.08 0.45 -3.04
N LEU A 225 -12.06 1.12 -3.65
CA LEU A 225 -13.33 1.47 -3.05
C LEU A 225 -14.48 1.29 -4.03
N PRO A 226 -15.65 0.86 -3.56
CA PRO A 226 -16.89 1.04 -4.30
C PRO A 226 -17.08 2.51 -4.70
N ARG A 227 -17.60 2.76 -5.90
CA ARG A 227 -17.86 4.13 -6.36
C ARG A 227 -18.78 4.85 -5.38
N GLY A 228 -18.35 6.04 -4.96
CA GLY A 228 -19.13 6.92 -4.07
C GLY A 228 -18.88 6.72 -2.58
N GLU A 229 -18.00 5.81 -2.18
CA GLU A 229 -17.50 5.76 -0.80
C GLU A 229 -16.45 6.85 -0.54
N ASP A 230 -16.41 7.34 0.70
CA ASP A 230 -15.39 8.30 1.14
C ASP A 230 -14.01 7.62 1.13
N PRO A 231 -13.05 8.11 0.33
CA PRO A 231 -11.72 7.54 0.24
C PRO A 231 -10.95 7.56 1.56
N ASN A 232 -11.42 8.32 2.55
CA ASN A 232 -10.83 8.34 3.89
C ASN A 232 -11.30 7.19 4.79
N LEU A 233 -12.30 6.42 4.36
CA LEU A 233 -12.74 5.21 5.07
C LEU A 233 -11.80 4.03 4.89
N HIS A 234 -10.82 4.13 4.00
CA HIS A 234 -9.82 3.09 3.75
C HIS A 234 -8.39 3.62 3.84
N HIS A 235 -7.49 2.73 4.22
CA HIS A 235 -6.06 2.97 4.21
C HIS A 235 -5.36 1.98 3.29
N HIS A 236 -4.41 2.48 2.54
CA HIS A 236 -3.46 1.68 1.80
C HIS A 236 -2.43 1.07 2.77
N LEU A 237 -2.10 -0.20 2.63
CA LEU A 237 -1.11 -0.90 3.45
C LEU A 237 0.19 -1.15 2.69
N LEU A 238 0.08 -1.66 1.46
CA LEU A 238 1.22 -2.01 0.62
C LEU A 238 0.80 -1.94 -0.86
N GLN A 239 1.65 -1.33 -1.65
CA GLN A 239 1.73 -1.47 -3.10
C GLN A 239 3.01 -2.19 -3.43
N LEU A 240 2.93 -3.19 -4.28
CA LEU A 240 4.05 -4.01 -4.69
C LEU A 240 4.03 -4.14 -6.21
N SER A 241 5.09 -3.68 -6.86
CA SER A 241 5.31 -3.85 -8.30
C SER A 241 5.60 -5.31 -8.64
N GLU A 242 5.27 -5.71 -9.85
CA GLU A 242 5.68 -7.00 -10.38
C GLU A 242 7.21 -7.08 -10.43
N GLN A 243 7.75 -8.23 -10.07
CA GLN A 243 9.19 -8.52 -10.03
C GLN A 243 9.48 -9.68 -10.99
N ASP A 244 10.73 -9.87 -11.37
CA ASP A 244 11.13 -10.98 -12.25
C ASP A 244 10.70 -12.36 -11.70
N GLU A 245 10.58 -12.49 -10.37
CA GLU A 245 10.30 -13.75 -9.70
C GLU A 245 8.81 -14.03 -9.47
N TRP A 246 7.95 -13.02 -9.57
CA TRP A 246 6.49 -13.18 -9.42
C TRP A 246 5.74 -12.26 -10.35
N SER A 247 4.55 -12.68 -10.74
CA SER A 247 3.65 -11.92 -11.60
C SER A 247 2.22 -12.04 -11.12
N ILE A 248 1.47 -10.94 -11.27
CA ILE A 248 0.03 -10.90 -10.99
C ILE A 248 -0.81 -11.27 -12.22
N GLY A 249 -0.16 -11.52 -13.34
CA GLY A 249 -0.79 -11.81 -14.63
C GLY A 249 -0.87 -10.59 -15.55
N GLY A 250 -1.35 -10.81 -16.79
CA GLY A 250 -1.37 -9.74 -17.80
C GLY A 250 0.03 -9.43 -18.36
N ASP A 251 0.23 -8.20 -18.80
CA ASP A 251 1.50 -7.69 -19.33
C ASP A 251 2.31 -6.94 -18.23
N GLY A 252 1.91 -7.08 -16.99
CA GLY A 252 2.51 -6.45 -15.81
C GLY A 252 1.49 -5.69 -14.96
N GLY A 253 1.94 -5.17 -13.82
CA GLY A 253 1.08 -4.41 -12.95
C GLY A 253 1.57 -4.27 -11.50
N TRP A 254 0.67 -3.81 -10.65
CA TRP A 254 0.90 -3.65 -9.22
C TRP A 254 -0.17 -4.35 -8.39
N MET A 255 0.26 -4.93 -7.30
CA MET A 255 -0.64 -5.47 -6.29
C MET A 255 -0.79 -4.48 -5.15
N HIS A 256 -2.03 -4.18 -4.81
CA HIS A 256 -2.37 -3.32 -3.68
C HIS A 256 -3.03 -4.11 -2.58
N TRP A 257 -2.77 -3.71 -1.33
CA TRP A 257 -3.56 -4.12 -0.17
C TRP A 257 -4.10 -2.87 0.51
N SER A 258 -5.41 -2.83 0.68
CA SER A 258 -6.10 -1.78 1.44
C SER A 258 -6.87 -2.39 2.61
N ILE A 259 -7.24 -1.57 3.58
CA ILE A 259 -7.98 -1.98 4.75
C ILE A 259 -8.97 -0.89 5.17
N PRO A 260 -10.20 -1.23 5.59
CA PRO A 260 -11.09 -0.26 6.21
C PRO A 260 -10.47 0.42 7.44
N THR A 261 -10.68 1.72 7.57
CA THR A 261 -10.11 2.53 8.66
C THR A 261 -10.44 1.98 10.04
N GLU A 262 -11.68 1.50 10.24
CA GLU A 262 -12.09 0.93 11.52
C GLU A 262 -11.39 -0.41 11.81
N ALA A 263 -11.23 -1.25 10.79
CA ALA A 263 -10.49 -2.51 10.92
C ALA A 263 -9.01 -2.26 11.24
N LEU A 264 -8.39 -1.27 10.58
CA LEU A 264 -7.01 -0.86 10.87
C LEU A 264 -6.85 -0.41 12.32
N ARG A 265 -7.75 0.45 12.81
CA ARG A 265 -7.74 0.93 14.21
C ARG A 265 -7.96 -0.19 15.22
N ALA A 266 -8.74 -1.20 14.85
CA ALA A 266 -8.97 -2.39 15.67
C ALA A 266 -7.82 -3.42 15.60
N GLY A 267 -6.89 -3.26 14.66
CA GLY A 267 -5.85 -4.27 14.38
C GLY A 267 -6.39 -5.53 13.71
N ASP A 268 -7.57 -5.45 13.08
CA ASP A 268 -8.19 -6.57 12.37
C ASP A 268 -7.75 -6.62 10.91
N PHE A 269 -6.54 -7.09 10.69
CA PHE A 269 -5.95 -7.21 9.35
C PHE A 269 -6.59 -8.32 8.50
N SER A 270 -7.49 -9.13 9.05
CA SER A 270 -8.26 -10.11 8.28
C SER A 270 -9.19 -9.47 7.25
N GLN A 271 -9.50 -8.18 7.42
CA GLN A 271 -10.32 -7.37 6.52
C GLN A 271 -9.50 -6.66 5.44
N ALA A 272 -8.21 -6.90 5.33
CA ALA A 272 -7.40 -6.35 4.26
C ALA A 272 -7.82 -6.96 2.91
N ILE A 273 -7.93 -6.10 1.90
CA ILE A 273 -8.43 -6.43 0.56
C ILE A 273 -7.26 -6.34 -0.42
N PRO A 274 -6.87 -7.45 -1.06
CA PRO A 274 -5.92 -7.43 -2.16
C PRO A 274 -6.62 -6.97 -3.45
N THR A 275 -6.00 -6.07 -4.19
CA THR A 275 -6.53 -5.54 -5.44
C THR A 275 -5.41 -5.45 -6.48
N PRO A 276 -5.43 -6.29 -7.54
CA PRO A 276 -4.48 -6.16 -8.63
C PRO A 276 -4.86 -4.99 -9.54
N ASP A 277 -3.86 -4.21 -9.97
CA ASP A 277 -3.95 -3.22 -11.04
C ASP A 277 -3.07 -3.68 -12.20
N ILE A 278 -3.68 -4.23 -13.25
CA ILE A 278 -3.05 -4.99 -14.34
C ILE A 278 -3.25 -4.23 -15.67
N TRP A 279 -2.19 -4.07 -16.48
CA TRP A 279 -2.27 -3.58 -17.86
C TRP A 279 -2.09 -4.65 -18.93
#